data_0ce658570ac7cb602d691f5adf90b62e
#
_entry.id   0ce658570ac7cb602d691f5adf90b62e
#
_cell.length_a   1.000
_cell.length_b   1.000
_cell.length_c   1.000
_cell.angle_alpha   90.00
_cell.angle_beta   90.00
_cell.angle_gamma   90.00
#
_symmetry.space_group_name_H-M   'P 1'
#
loop_
_entity.id
_entity.type
_entity.pdbx_description
1 polymer ?
#
loop_
_entity_poly.entity_id
_entity_poly.type
_entity_poly.pdbx_seq_one_letter_code
_entity_poly.pdbx_strand_id
1 'polypeptide(L)'
;MFAIWFRMYPGDAESKWPGELLVDSRVEHRWDEPKAAGRWFFANLGALKPSRGGDGRFPQRTDALWDSYLLFDRSATWTDTAPTGLLSWGYTILRTKAQLEADYTFAIASR
;
A
#
# COMPACT_ATOMS: atom_id res chain seq x y z
N MET A 1 -4.54 -9.86 1.40
CA MET A 1 -3.58 -8.75 1.41
C MET A 1 -2.58 -8.94 0.27
N PHE A 2 -2.23 -7.87 -0.40
CA PHE A 2 -1.19 -7.88 -1.42
C PHE A 2 0.03 -7.15 -0.91
N ALA A 3 1.20 -7.75 -1.04
CA ALA A 3 2.48 -7.09 -0.85
C ALA A 3 3.13 -6.96 -2.24
N ILE A 4 3.29 -5.74 -2.67
CA ILE A 4 3.82 -5.46 -4.01
C ILE A 4 5.24 -4.95 -3.87
N TRP A 5 6.18 -5.68 -4.47
CA TRP A 5 7.61 -5.42 -4.39
C TRP A 5 8.11 -4.93 -5.74
N PHE A 6 9.04 -4.00 -5.73
CA PHE A 6 9.67 -3.54 -6.97
C PHE A 6 11.05 -2.96 -6.67
N ARG A 7 11.79 -2.71 -7.75
CA ARG A 7 13.14 -2.19 -7.65
C ARG A 7 13.12 -0.69 -7.33
N MET A 8 13.73 -0.29 -6.22
CA MET A 8 13.94 1.12 -5.87
C MET A 8 15.40 1.52 -5.96
N TYR A 9 16.32 0.58 -5.65
CA TYR A 9 17.75 0.81 -5.70
C TYR A 9 18.39 -0.10 -6.74
N PRO A 10 19.54 0.27 -7.31
CA PRO A 10 20.16 -0.52 -8.40
C PRO A 10 20.41 -1.99 -8.07
N GLY A 11 20.56 -2.33 -6.79
CA GLY A 11 20.79 -3.72 -6.40
C GLY A 11 19.54 -4.55 -6.16
N ASP A 12 18.36 -3.94 -6.21
CA ASP A 12 17.12 -4.65 -5.93
C ASP A 12 16.75 -5.58 -7.08
N ALA A 13 16.32 -6.79 -6.74
CA ALA A 13 15.86 -7.76 -7.71
C ALA A 13 14.89 -8.74 -7.04
N GLU A 14 14.00 -9.34 -7.81
CA GLU A 14 13.07 -10.34 -7.31
C GLU A 14 13.78 -11.47 -6.58
N SER A 15 14.92 -11.90 -7.11
CA SER A 15 15.72 -12.97 -6.51
C SER A 15 16.33 -12.62 -5.15
N LYS A 16 16.38 -11.34 -4.82
CA LYS A 16 16.92 -10.86 -3.53
C LYS A 16 15.84 -10.56 -2.51
N TRP A 17 14.61 -10.72 -2.90
CA TRP A 17 13.48 -10.48 -2.02
C TRP A 17 13.51 -11.48 -0.86
N PRO A 18 13.46 -10.99 0.40
CA PRO A 18 13.47 -11.89 1.56
C PRO A 18 12.12 -12.56 1.75
N GLY A 19 12.03 -13.82 1.36
CA GLY A 19 10.79 -14.59 1.43
C GLY A 19 10.24 -14.79 2.83
N GLU A 20 11.02 -14.50 3.87
CA GLU A 20 10.58 -14.60 5.25
C GLU A 20 9.79 -13.39 5.76
N LEU A 21 9.65 -12.34 4.97
CA LEU A 21 8.82 -11.19 5.34
C LEU A 21 7.37 -11.44 4.95
N LEU A 22 6.46 -11.15 5.88
CA LEU A 22 5.02 -11.28 5.65
C LEU A 22 4.64 -12.70 5.19
N VAL A 23 5.09 -13.72 5.91
CA VAL A 23 4.90 -15.12 5.51
C VAL A 23 3.50 -15.68 5.79
N ASP A 24 2.55 -14.85 6.16
CA ASP A 24 1.17 -15.27 6.38
C ASP A 24 0.56 -15.71 5.04
N SER A 25 -0.15 -16.85 5.04
CA SER A 25 -0.77 -17.39 3.83
C SER A 25 -1.83 -16.47 3.21
N ARG A 26 -2.31 -15.48 3.95
CA ARG A 26 -3.27 -14.50 3.45
C ARG A 26 -2.62 -13.36 2.68
N VAL A 27 -1.29 -13.33 2.64
CA VAL A 27 -0.54 -12.29 1.93
C VAL A 27 -0.12 -12.83 0.57
N GLU A 28 -0.58 -12.19 -0.50
CA GLU A 28 -0.10 -12.45 -1.85
C GLU A 28 1.06 -11.53 -2.17
N HIS A 29 2.18 -12.11 -2.56
CA HIS A 29 3.36 -11.34 -2.93
C HIS A 29 3.46 -11.23 -4.45
N ARG A 30 3.74 -10.03 -4.93
CA ARG A 30 3.90 -9.75 -6.36
C ARG A 30 5.17 -8.93 -6.57
N TRP A 31 5.89 -9.26 -7.61
CA TRP A 31 7.00 -8.43 -8.08
C TRP A 31 6.51 -7.58 -9.24
N ASP A 32 6.61 -6.26 -9.10
CA ASP A 32 6.11 -5.29 -10.07
C ASP A 32 7.32 -4.60 -10.72
N GLU A 33 7.92 -5.26 -11.71
CA GLU A 33 9.12 -4.77 -12.38
C GLU A 33 8.96 -3.37 -12.95
N PRO A 34 7.86 -3.04 -13.66
CA PRO A 34 7.68 -1.69 -14.19
C PRO A 34 7.16 -0.69 -13.18
N LYS A 35 6.95 -1.08 -11.93
CA LYS A 35 6.37 -0.22 -10.88
C LYS A 35 4.98 0.29 -11.25
N ALA A 36 4.21 -0.50 -11.98
CA ALA A 36 2.93 -0.06 -12.51
C ALA A 36 1.94 0.33 -11.42
N ALA A 37 1.80 -0.49 -10.38
CA ALA A 37 0.90 -0.21 -9.27
C ALA A 37 1.34 1.03 -8.50
N GLY A 38 2.62 1.12 -8.16
CA GLY A 38 3.16 2.26 -7.42
C GLY A 38 3.00 3.57 -8.18
N ARG A 39 3.24 3.55 -9.49
CA ARG A 39 3.08 4.73 -10.34
C ARG A 39 1.62 5.13 -10.46
N TRP A 40 0.74 4.16 -10.61
CA TRP A 40 -0.69 4.45 -10.74
C TRP A 40 -1.22 5.11 -9.47
N PHE A 41 -0.92 4.55 -8.30
CA PHE A 41 -1.38 5.14 -7.04
C PHE A 41 -0.78 6.50 -6.80
N PHE A 42 0.51 6.68 -7.10
CA PHE A 42 1.15 7.99 -6.96
C PHE A 42 0.46 9.04 -7.83
N ALA A 43 0.17 8.71 -9.08
CA ALA A 43 -0.46 9.64 -10.01
C ALA A 43 -1.92 9.97 -9.62
N ASN A 44 -2.57 9.10 -8.85
CA ASN A 44 -3.99 9.23 -8.51
C ASN A 44 -4.24 9.54 -7.03
N LEU A 45 -3.23 9.96 -6.29
CA LEU A 45 -3.37 10.27 -4.86
C LEU A 45 -4.48 11.31 -4.59
N GLY A 46 -4.64 12.27 -5.48
CA GLY A 46 -5.65 13.31 -5.32
C GLY A 46 -7.08 12.80 -5.40
N ALA A 47 -7.30 11.63 -6.00
CA ALA A 47 -8.62 11.01 -6.11
C ALA A 47 -8.91 10.10 -4.91
N LEU A 48 -7.93 9.87 -4.05
CA LEU A 48 -8.06 8.98 -2.90
C LEU A 48 -8.23 9.79 -1.63
N LYS A 49 -9.24 9.45 -0.82
CA LYS A 49 -9.52 10.16 0.43
C LYS A 49 -9.78 9.15 1.53
N PRO A 50 -8.79 8.93 2.40
CA PRO A 50 -8.96 7.96 3.48
C PRO A 50 -9.96 8.45 4.52
N SER A 51 -10.96 7.64 4.83
CA SER A 51 -12.02 8.01 5.77
C SER A 51 -11.53 8.09 7.22
N ARG A 52 -10.51 7.31 7.57
CA ARG A 52 -9.91 7.35 8.91
C ARG A 52 -8.62 8.15 8.95
N GLY A 53 -8.10 8.58 7.79
CA GLY A 53 -6.91 9.41 7.73
C GLY A 53 -5.61 8.64 7.61
N GLY A 54 -4.65 8.94 8.47
CA GLY A 54 -3.30 8.41 8.38
C GLY A 54 -2.32 9.46 7.86
N ASP A 55 -1.07 9.04 7.65
CA ASP A 55 -0.02 9.95 7.21
C ASP A 55 0.18 9.86 5.70
N GLY A 56 -0.44 10.79 4.97
CA GLY A 56 -0.38 10.86 3.52
C GLY A 56 0.76 11.68 2.95
N ARG A 57 1.79 11.94 3.73
CA ARG A 57 2.94 12.73 3.27
C ARG A 57 3.91 11.86 2.48
N PHE A 58 3.49 11.47 1.29
CA PHE A 58 4.30 10.63 0.41
C PHE A 58 5.38 11.47 -0.27
N PRO A 59 6.59 10.87 -0.47
CA PRO A 59 7.69 11.60 -1.12
C PRO A 59 7.33 11.97 -2.55
N GLN A 60 7.67 13.20 -2.94
CA GLN A 60 7.40 13.70 -4.28
C GLN A 60 8.59 13.52 -5.24
N ARG A 61 9.69 12.96 -4.74
CA ARG A 61 10.91 12.78 -5.53
C ARG A 61 10.84 11.61 -6.50
N THR A 62 9.93 10.67 -6.24
CA THR A 62 9.75 9.50 -7.08
C THR A 62 8.40 9.61 -7.78
N ASP A 63 8.24 8.86 -8.84
CA ASP A 63 6.99 8.80 -9.58
C ASP A 63 6.14 7.58 -9.19
N ALA A 64 6.47 6.94 -8.07
CA ALA A 64 5.79 5.75 -7.60
C ALA A 64 5.70 5.74 -6.07
N LEU A 65 4.60 5.23 -5.54
CA LEU A 65 4.50 4.96 -4.11
C LEU A 65 5.41 3.81 -3.72
N TRP A 66 6.13 3.98 -2.62
CA TRP A 66 7.00 2.95 -2.06
C TRP A 66 7.00 3.06 -0.55
N ASP A 67 7.34 1.98 0.13
CA ASP A 67 7.37 1.89 1.60
C ASP A 67 6.08 2.45 2.23
N SER A 68 4.95 2.12 1.60
CA SER A 68 3.65 2.70 1.93
C SER A 68 2.60 1.61 2.06
N TYR A 69 1.53 1.93 2.78
CA TYR A 69 0.36 1.08 2.78
C TYR A 69 -0.89 1.86 2.36
N LEU A 70 -1.82 1.13 1.79
CA LEU A 70 -3.18 1.59 1.51
C LEU A 70 -4.12 0.52 2.05
N LEU A 71 -4.97 0.89 2.98
CA LEU A 71 -5.91 -0.03 3.61
C LEU A 71 -7.32 0.30 3.14
N PHE A 72 -7.94 -0.65 2.45
CA PHE A 72 -9.31 -0.53 1.96
C PHE A 72 -10.24 -1.40 2.78
N ASP A 73 -11.50 -0.97 2.93
CA ASP A 73 -12.47 -1.82 3.57
C ASP A 73 -12.94 -2.93 2.60
N ARG A 74 -13.67 -3.90 3.14
CA ARG A 74 -14.08 -5.08 2.37
C ARG A 74 -15.08 -4.77 1.25
N SER A 75 -15.72 -3.61 1.29
CA SER A 75 -16.68 -3.17 0.27
C SER A 75 -16.03 -2.36 -0.84
N ALA A 76 -14.70 -2.21 -0.81
CA ALA A 76 -13.98 -1.44 -1.81
C ALA A 76 -14.19 -2.00 -3.21
N THR A 77 -14.41 -1.11 -4.16
CA THR A 77 -14.56 -1.48 -5.57
C THR A 77 -13.77 -0.53 -6.45
N TRP A 78 -13.31 -1.03 -7.58
CA TRP A 78 -12.70 -0.19 -8.60
C TRP A 78 -13.78 0.60 -9.35
N THR A 79 -13.47 1.86 -9.61
CA THR A 79 -14.29 2.73 -10.45
C THR A 79 -13.46 3.19 -11.65
N ASP A 80 -14.01 4.01 -12.50
CA ASP A 80 -13.29 4.55 -13.66
C ASP A 80 -12.15 5.47 -13.26
N THR A 81 -12.15 6.00 -12.04
CA THR A 81 -11.15 6.98 -11.59
C THR A 81 -10.27 6.46 -10.47
N ALA A 82 -10.83 5.74 -9.50
CA ALA A 82 -10.06 5.25 -8.35
C ALA A 82 -10.89 4.21 -7.59
N PRO A 83 -10.23 3.33 -6.81
CA PRO A 83 -10.99 2.44 -5.93
C PRO A 83 -11.67 3.23 -4.81
N THR A 84 -12.83 2.76 -4.40
CA THR A 84 -13.57 3.31 -3.26
C THR A 84 -13.16 2.63 -1.97
N GLY A 85 -13.59 3.16 -0.84
CA GLY A 85 -13.45 2.47 0.45
C GLY A 85 -12.08 2.53 1.07
N LEU A 86 -11.26 3.51 0.70
CA LEU A 86 -9.97 3.71 1.36
C LEU A 86 -10.20 4.15 2.80
N LEU A 87 -9.70 3.37 3.75
CA LEU A 87 -9.79 3.68 5.18
C LEU A 87 -8.61 4.51 5.65
N SER A 88 -7.40 4.09 5.28
CA SER A 88 -6.18 4.65 5.86
C SER A 88 -5.03 4.45 4.91
N TRP A 89 -4.04 5.32 5.01
CA TRP A 89 -2.78 5.18 4.29
C TRP A 89 -1.61 5.67 5.15
N GLY A 90 -0.40 5.32 4.76
CA GLY A 90 0.78 5.79 5.48
C GLY A 90 2.08 5.59 4.74
N TYR A 91 3.06 6.40 5.13
CA TYR A 91 4.44 6.37 4.69
C TYR A 91 5.32 6.86 5.85
N THR A 92 6.34 6.19 6.23
CA THR A 92 6.80 4.85 5.86
C THR A 92 5.99 3.79 6.61
N ILE A 93 6.08 2.53 6.17
CA ILE A 93 5.35 1.45 6.86
C ILE A 93 5.81 1.35 8.31
N LEU A 94 7.12 1.38 8.55
CA LEU A 94 7.66 1.27 9.91
C LEU A 94 7.20 2.41 10.81
N ARG A 95 7.22 3.65 10.32
CA ARG A 95 6.80 4.83 11.07
C ARG A 95 5.31 4.85 11.36
N THR A 96 4.50 4.31 10.44
CA THR A 96 3.03 4.34 10.53
C THR A 96 2.43 3.01 10.96
N LYS A 97 3.25 2.09 11.43
CA LYS A 97 2.81 0.73 11.80
C LYS A 97 1.69 0.73 12.84
N ALA A 98 1.79 1.56 13.86
CA ALA A 98 0.76 1.62 14.91
C ALA A 98 -0.59 2.08 14.35
N GLN A 99 -0.58 3.04 13.44
CA GLN A 99 -1.78 3.50 12.77
C GLN A 99 -2.39 2.40 11.90
N LEU A 100 -1.55 1.71 11.15
CA LEU A 100 -2.00 0.59 10.32
C LEU A 100 -2.64 -0.51 11.18
N GLU A 101 -2.02 -0.87 12.29
CA GLU A 101 -2.56 -1.89 13.18
C GLU A 101 -3.92 -1.48 13.76
N ALA A 102 -4.05 -0.22 14.18
CA ALA A 102 -5.30 0.30 14.73
C ALA A 102 -6.42 0.29 13.68
N ASP A 103 -6.11 0.74 12.49
CA ASP A 103 -7.11 0.82 11.41
C ASP A 103 -7.47 -0.56 10.87
N TYR A 104 -6.52 -1.48 10.83
CA TYR A 104 -6.78 -2.85 10.45
C TYR A 104 -7.70 -3.53 11.46
N THR A 105 -7.46 -3.33 12.75
CA THR A 105 -8.32 -3.85 13.82
C THR A 105 -9.74 -3.29 13.69
N PHE A 106 -9.87 -2.01 13.41
CA PHE A 106 -11.18 -1.41 13.15
C PHE A 106 -11.87 -2.06 11.95
N ALA A 107 -11.16 -2.26 10.86
CA ALA A 107 -11.72 -2.85 9.65
C ALA A 107 -12.24 -4.28 9.89
N ILE A 108 -11.50 -5.08 10.66
CA ILE A 108 -11.92 -6.44 11.04
C ILE A 108 -13.16 -6.39 11.93
N ALA A 109 -13.18 -5.51 12.92
CA ALA A 109 -14.30 -5.42 13.87
C ALA A 109 -15.60 -4.94 13.22
N SER A 110 -15.48 -4.26 12.08
CA SER A 110 -16.64 -3.70 11.35
C SER A 110 -17.32 -4.70 10.41
N ARG A 111 -16.87 -5.95 10.40
CA ARG A 111 -17.44 -6.98 9.53
C ARG A 111 -18.81 -7.45 9.99
#